data_6c55613d0cedfacfcd52efb811c1dc4f
#
_entry.id   6c55613d0cedfacfcd52efb811c1dc4f
#
_cell.length_a   1.000
_cell.length_b   1.000
_cell.length_c   1.000
_cell.angle_alpha   90.00
_cell.angle_beta   90.00
_cell.angle_gamma   90.00
#
_symmetry.space_group_name_H-M   'P 1'
#
loop_
_entity.id
_entity.type
_entity.pdbx_description
1 polymer ?
#
loop_
_entity_poly.entity_id
_entity_poly.type
_entity_poly.pdbx_seq_one_letter_code
_entity_poly.pdbx_strand_id
1 'polypeptide(L)'
;MEENLQNREVAVPVALRMWFVIHFAIDIIVAFPLFLAPRLMLATFGWIEIDPFAARLAAAALFGIGLESVLGRNAGAQSFKGMLQLKLIWSAFATIGLAWSTLDGNLKYPIVGWLFAATFAAFHLLWWYWFLRLRKSLSNPNPS
;
A
#
# COMPACT_ATOMS: atom_id res chain seq x y z
N MET A 1 -14.01 38.67 -8.55
CA MET A 1 -12.82 38.56 -7.68
C MET A 1 -12.93 37.38 -6.71
N GLU A 2 -14.14 36.95 -6.35
CA GLU A 2 -14.36 35.78 -5.49
C GLU A 2 -14.20 34.42 -6.24
N GLU A 3 -14.45 34.38 -7.54
CA GLU A 3 -14.34 33.18 -8.39
C GLU A 3 -12.89 32.65 -8.54
N ASN A 4 -11.88 33.51 -8.33
CA ASN A 4 -10.46 33.17 -8.42
C ASN A 4 -9.87 32.55 -7.15
N LEU A 5 -10.58 32.60 -6.03
CA LEU A 5 -10.15 32.05 -4.75
C LEU A 5 -10.56 30.57 -4.57
N GLN A 6 -11.58 30.13 -5.30
CA GLN A 6 -12.17 28.78 -5.19
C GLN A 6 -11.41 27.70 -5.97
N ASN A 7 -10.49 28.08 -6.87
CA ASN A 7 -9.78 27.17 -7.78
C ASN A 7 -8.29 26.96 -7.45
N ARG A 8 -7.82 27.26 -6.25
CA ARG A 8 -6.46 26.83 -5.86
C ARG A 8 -6.48 25.36 -5.45
N GLU A 9 -6.38 24.50 -6.45
CA GLU A 9 -6.16 23.06 -6.20
C GLU A 9 -4.87 22.88 -5.38
N VAL A 10 -5.00 22.22 -4.22
CA VAL A 10 -3.85 21.87 -3.40
C VAL A 10 -2.95 20.95 -4.20
N ALA A 11 -1.72 21.37 -4.43
CA ALA A 11 -0.76 20.61 -5.22
C ALA A 11 -0.32 19.34 -4.45
N VAL A 12 -0.40 18.19 -5.15
CA VAL A 12 0.13 16.93 -4.62
C VAL A 12 1.66 16.92 -4.76
N PRO A 13 2.41 16.70 -3.65
CA PRO A 13 3.87 16.67 -3.71
C PRO A 13 4.41 15.64 -4.71
N VAL A 14 5.42 16.00 -5.49
CA VAL A 14 6.07 15.10 -6.47
C VAL A 14 6.59 13.84 -5.79
N ALA A 15 7.19 13.96 -4.61
CA ALA A 15 7.69 12.83 -3.84
C ALA A 15 6.57 11.83 -3.49
N LEU A 16 5.35 12.28 -3.17
CA LEU A 16 4.21 11.40 -2.93
C LEU A 16 3.82 10.63 -4.21
N ARG A 17 3.80 11.30 -5.36
CA ARG A 17 3.54 10.65 -6.66
C ARG A 17 4.60 9.60 -6.98
N MET A 18 5.87 9.88 -6.71
CA MET A 18 6.96 8.90 -6.87
C MET A 18 6.79 7.68 -5.97
N TRP A 19 6.41 7.87 -4.70
CA TRP A 19 6.14 6.74 -3.80
C TRP A 19 4.98 5.86 -4.28
N PHE A 20 3.98 6.43 -4.93
CA PHE A 20 2.89 5.67 -5.54
C PHE A 20 3.39 4.79 -6.69
N VAL A 21 4.29 5.31 -7.54
CA VAL A 21 4.89 4.53 -8.63
C VAL A 21 5.81 3.43 -8.09
N ILE A 22 6.61 3.72 -7.06
CA ILE A 22 7.48 2.73 -6.41
C ILE A 22 6.63 1.60 -5.81
N HIS A 23 5.56 1.95 -5.08
CA HIS A 23 4.67 0.97 -4.48
C HIS A 23 3.97 0.10 -5.53
N PHE A 24 3.50 0.72 -6.63
CA PHE A 24 2.97 -0.03 -7.78
C PHE A 24 3.96 -1.07 -8.28
N ALA A 25 5.22 -0.69 -8.50
CA ALA A 25 6.24 -1.63 -8.98
C ALA A 25 6.45 -2.80 -8.01
N ILE A 26 6.49 -2.53 -6.70
CA ILE A 26 6.62 -3.55 -5.66
C ILE A 26 5.39 -4.47 -5.65
N ASP A 27 4.18 -3.90 -5.69
CA ASP A 27 2.94 -4.67 -5.72
C ASP A 27 2.90 -5.62 -6.90
N ILE A 28 3.27 -5.17 -8.10
CA ILE A 28 3.28 -6.00 -9.32
C ILE A 28 4.33 -7.12 -9.23
N ILE A 29 5.54 -6.80 -8.76
CA ILE A 29 6.61 -7.80 -8.58
C ILE A 29 6.18 -8.92 -7.63
N VAL A 30 5.43 -8.59 -6.58
CA VAL A 30 4.91 -9.58 -5.62
C VAL A 30 3.66 -10.27 -6.14
N ALA A 31 2.69 -9.51 -6.66
CA ALA A 31 1.39 -10.04 -7.07
C ALA A 31 1.49 -11.00 -8.25
N PHE A 32 2.38 -10.73 -9.22
CA PHE A 32 2.47 -11.54 -10.43
C PHE A 32 2.85 -13.01 -10.14
N PRO A 33 3.96 -13.33 -9.45
CA PRO A 33 4.27 -14.71 -9.10
C PRO A 33 3.29 -15.29 -8.09
N LEU A 34 2.75 -14.49 -7.16
CA LEU A 34 1.75 -14.95 -6.20
C LEU A 34 0.45 -15.37 -6.89
N PHE A 35 0.07 -14.72 -7.98
CA PHE A 35 -1.12 -15.06 -8.76
C PHE A 35 -0.89 -16.31 -9.63
N LEU A 36 0.22 -16.37 -10.38
CA LEU A 36 0.50 -17.42 -11.33
C LEU A 36 0.92 -18.75 -10.68
N ALA A 37 1.82 -18.68 -9.70
CA ALA A 37 2.43 -19.83 -9.07
C ALA A 37 2.48 -19.72 -7.53
N PRO A 38 1.32 -19.56 -6.85
CA PRO A 38 1.27 -19.29 -5.41
C PRO A 38 1.98 -20.34 -4.57
N ARG A 39 1.83 -21.63 -4.92
CA ARG A 39 2.50 -22.73 -4.21
C ARG A 39 4.01 -22.63 -4.29
N LEU A 40 4.56 -22.38 -5.48
CA LEU A 40 5.99 -22.24 -5.68
C LEU A 40 6.54 -21.04 -4.91
N MET A 41 5.92 -19.88 -5.10
CA MET A 41 6.35 -18.65 -4.45
C MET A 41 6.34 -18.77 -2.92
N LEU A 42 5.22 -19.17 -2.33
CA LEU A 42 5.08 -19.23 -0.89
C LEU A 42 5.96 -20.33 -0.26
N ALA A 43 6.07 -21.50 -0.91
CA ALA A 43 6.96 -22.56 -0.44
C ALA A 43 8.44 -22.11 -0.44
N THR A 44 8.87 -21.31 -1.43
CA THR A 44 10.23 -20.76 -1.48
C THR A 44 10.51 -19.86 -0.26
N PHE A 45 9.51 -19.15 0.22
CA PHE A 45 9.61 -18.33 1.43
C PHE A 45 9.36 -19.12 2.73
N GLY A 46 9.06 -20.42 2.64
CA GLY A 46 8.93 -21.30 3.79
C GLY A 46 7.52 -21.43 4.36
N TRP A 47 6.46 -21.01 3.62
CA TRP A 47 5.08 -21.33 4.02
C TRP A 47 4.86 -22.83 4.00
N ILE A 48 4.30 -23.38 5.09
CA ILE A 48 4.05 -24.82 5.27
C ILE A 48 2.68 -25.17 4.69
N GLU A 49 1.65 -24.45 5.13
CA GLU A 49 0.30 -24.62 4.63
C GLU A 49 -0.03 -23.51 3.63
N ILE A 50 -0.33 -23.88 2.40
CA ILE A 50 -0.55 -22.95 1.32
C ILE A 50 -1.94 -23.16 0.74
N ASP A 51 -2.80 -22.15 0.86
CA ASP A 51 -4.06 -22.08 0.16
C ASP A 51 -3.90 -21.23 -1.12
N PRO A 52 -3.92 -21.85 -2.32
CA PRO A 52 -3.77 -21.12 -3.57
C PRO A 52 -4.95 -20.18 -3.88
N PHE A 53 -6.14 -20.43 -3.33
CA PHE A 53 -7.28 -19.54 -3.51
C PHE A 53 -7.08 -18.25 -2.73
N ALA A 54 -6.78 -18.35 -1.44
CA ALA A 54 -6.47 -17.18 -0.60
C ALA A 54 -5.28 -16.39 -1.14
N ALA A 55 -4.23 -17.08 -1.60
CA ALA A 55 -3.04 -16.43 -2.19
C ALA A 55 -3.37 -15.63 -3.46
N ARG A 56 -4.22 -16.17 -4.36
CA ARG A 56 -4.66 -15.45 -5.56
C ARG A 56 -5.57 -14.27 -5.22
N LEU A 57 -6.40 -14.39 -4.19
CA LEU A 57 -7.22 -13.28 -3.72
C LEU A 57 -6.35 -12.14 -3.15
N ALA A 58 -5.32 -12.49 -2.38
CA ALA A 58 -4.33 -11.50 -1.92
C ALA A 58 -3.58 -10.85 -3.09
N ALA A 59 -3.16 -11.63 -4.08
CA ALA A 59 -2.53 -11.12 -5.29
C ALA A 59 -3.46 -10.16 -6.07
N ALA A 60 -4.75 -10.50 -6.20
CA ALA A 60 -5.73 -9.63 -6.85
C ALA A 60 -5.90 -8.29 -6.11
N ALA A 61 -5.87 -8.30 -4.76
CA ALA A 61 -5.90 -7.07 -3.97
C ALA A 61 -4.64 -6.22 -4.19
N LEU A 62 -3.44 -6.83 -4.25
CA LEU A 62 -2.19 -6.13 -4.59
C LEU A 62 -2.24 -5.53 -6.01
N PHE A 63 -2.74 -6.27 -7.00
CA PHE A 63 -2.96 -5.73 -8.35
C PHE A 63 -3.90 -4.52 -8.32
N GLY A 64 -5.03 -4.60 -7.63
CA GLY A 64 -5.99 -3.50 -7.53
C GLY A 64 -5.38 -2.25 -6.91
N ILE A 65 -4.70 -2.39 -5.77
CA ILE A 65 -4.06 -1.28 -5.04
C ILE A 65 -2.88 -0.69 -5.82
N GLY A 66 -2.09 -1.56 -6.47
CA GLY A 66 -0.95 -1.15 -7.27
C GLY A 66 -1.40 -0.40 -8.54
N LEU A 67 -2.32 -0.98 -9.32
CA LEU A 67 -2.84 -0.35 -10.54
C LEU A 67 -3.52 0.99 -10.25
N GLU A 68 -4.33 1.06 -9.20
CA GLU A 68 -4.95 2.31 -8.76
C GLU A 68 -3.91 3.39 -8.49
N SER A 69 -2.76 3.02 -7.90
CA SER A 69 -1.66 3.94 -7.60
C SER A 69 -1.05 4.59 -8.85
N VAL A 70 -0.91 3.84 -9.95
CA VAL A 70 -0.33 4.37 -11.19
C VAL A 70 -1.37 5.08 -12.05
N LEU A 71 -2.61 4.60 -12.07
CA LEU A 71 -3.70 5.23 -12.81
C LEU A 71 -4.09 6.58 -12.17
N GLY A 72 -4.15 6.64 -10.84
CA GLY A 72 -4.47 7.84 -10.07
C GLY A 72 -3.30 8.81 -9.88
N ARG A 73 -2.09 8.54 -10.40
CA ARG A 73 -0.88 9.34 -10.13
C ARG A 73 -0.99 10.82 -10.52
N ASN A 74 -1.86 11.16 -11.48
CA ASN A 74 -2.08 12.53 -11.93
C ASN A 74 -3.34 13.18 -11.33
N ALA A 75 -4.04 12.48 -10.43
CA ALA A 75 -5.25 12.97 -9.79
C ALA A 75 -4.97 14.13 -8.80
N GLY A 76 -6.04 14.85 -8.42
CA GLY A 76 -5.98 15.93 -7.44
C GLY A 76 -5.81 15.43 -5.99
N ALA A 77 -5.57 16.35 -5.07
CA ALA A 77 -5.25 16.06 -3.68
C ALA A 77 -6.35 15.27 -2.93
N GLN A 78 -7.63 15.48 -3.25
CA GLN A 78 -8.73 14.74 -2.62
C GLN A 78 -8.70 13.25 -3.01
N SER A 79 -8.42 12.93 -4.28
CA SER A 79 -8.26 11.55 -4.74
C SER A 79 -7.07 10.88 -4.05
N PHE A 80 -5.93 11.59 -3.95
CA PHE A 80 -4.76 11.08 -3.20
C PHE A 80 -5.07 10.81 -1.74
N LYS A 81 -5.90 11.64 -1.10
CA LYS A 81 -6.34 11.39 0.29
C LYS A 81 -7.11 10.07 0.40
N GLY A 82 -8.05 9.80 -0.52
CA GLY A 82 -8.79 8.52 -0.56
C GLY A 82 -7.88 7.32 -0.78
N MET A 83 -6.96 7.42 -1.75
CA MET A 83 -5.95 6.39 -2.01
C MET A 83 -5.06 6.11 -0.80
N LEU A 84 -4.62 7.16 -0.10
CA LEU A 84 -3.83 7.02 1.13
C LEU A 84 -4.63 6.36 2.26
N GLN A 85 -5.92 6.65 2.40
CA GLN A 85 -6.78 5.98 3.38
C GLN A 85 -6.87 4.48 3.11
N LEU A 86 -7.07 4.08 1.85
CA LEU A 86 -7.08 2.67 1.46
C LEU A 86 -5.74 1.99 1.80
N LYS A 87 -4.62 2.64 1.46
CA LYS A 87 -3.27 2.11 1.76
C LYS A 87 -3.02 1.97 3.26
N LEU A 88 -3.49 2.92 4.07
CA LEU A 88 -3.39 2.87 5.53
C LEU A 88 -4.17 1.69 6.10
N ILE A 89 -5.42 1.50 5.68
CA ILE A 89 -6.26 0.40 6.14
C ILE A 89 -5.62 -0.94 5.72
N TRP A 90 -5.26 -1.06 4.44
CA TRP A 90 -4.64 -2.27 3.91
C TRP A 90 -3.35 -2.64 4.65
N SER A 91 -2.41 -1.70 4.77
CA SER A 91 -1.11 -1.96 5.41
C SER A 91 -1.22 -2.28 6.90
N ALA A 92 -2.19 -1.69 7.62
CA ALA A 92 -2.45 -2.02 9.01
C ALA A 92 -2.91 -3.48 9.16
N PHE A 93 -3.95 -3.87 8.41
CA PHE A 93 -4.46 -5.24 8.47
C PHE A 93 -3.47 -6.26 7.93
N ALA A 94 -2.70 -5.93 6.89
CA ALA A 94 -1.64 -6.80 6.39
C ALA A 94 -0.54 -7.01 7.44
N THR A 95 -0.11 -5.94 8.13
CA THR A 95 0.87 -6.06 9.24
C THR A 95 0.36 -6.98 10.34
N ILE A 96 -0.87 -6.76 10.80
CA ILE A 96 -1.49 -7.57 11.87
C ILE A 96 -1.63 -9.03 11.42
N GLY A 97 -2.17 -9.27 10.24
CA GLY A 97 -2.38 -10.61 9.70
C GLY A 97 -1.09 -11.40 9.51
N LEU A 98 -0.04 -10.76 8.97
CA LEU A 98 1.27 -11.39 8.78
C LEU A 98 1.96 -11.68 10.13
N ALA A 99 1.90 -10.75 11.09
CA ALA A 99 2.44 -10.97 12.42
C ALA A 99 1.72 -12.14 13.12
N TRP A 100 0.40 -12.18 13.04
CA TRP A 100 -0.40 -13.27 13.60
C TRP A 100 -0.05 -14.62 12.97
N SER A 101 -0.07 -14.71 11.63
CA SER A 101 0.30 -15.92 10.91
C SER A 101 1.71 -16.41 11.22
N THR A 102 2.63 -15.48 11.52
CA THR A 102 4.00 -15.83 11.92
C THR A 102 4.02 -16.44 13.33
N LEU A 103 3.20 -15.93 14.23
CA LEU A 103 3.05 -16.46 15.61
C LEU A 103 2.36 -17.82 15.62
N ASP A 104 1.40 -18.06 14.72
CA ASP A 104 0.68 -19.36 14.59
C ASP A 104 1.57 -20.49 14.06
N GLY A 105 2.81 -20.19 13.63
CA GLY A 105 3.80 -21.20 13.26
C GLY A 105 3.66 -21.76 11.84
N ASN A 106 2.92 -21.11 10.94
CA ASN A 106 2.76 -21.55 9.55
C ASN A 106 3.97 -21.23 8.64
N LEU A 107 5.15 -21.00 9.25
CA LEU A 107 6.38 -20.67 8.53
C LEU A 107 7.56 -21.52 9.02
N LYS A 108 8.22 -22.21 8.09
CA LYS A 108 9.48 -22.91 8.34
C LYS A 108 10.59 -21.94 8.83
N TYR A 109 10.54 -20.69 8.34
CA TYR A 109 11.48 -19.63 8.69
C TYR A 109 10.72 -18.41 9.24
N PRO A 110 10.44 -18.33 10.56
CA PRO A 110 9.64 -17.24 11.14
C PRO A 110 10.21 -15.83 10.86
N ILE A 111 11.53 -15.72 10.67
CA ILE A 111 12.18 -14.45 10.31
C ILE A 111 11.61 -13.86 9.02
N VAL A 112 11.22 -14.69 8.06
CA VAL A 112 10.61 -14.25 6.79
C VAL A 112 9.26 -13.58 7.04
N GLY A 113 8.41 -14.16 7.89
CA GLY A 113 7.13 -13.57 8.28
C GLY A 113 7.31 -12.22 8.96
N TRP A 114 8.27 -12.11 9.88
CA TRP A 114 8.60 -10.84 10.54
C TRP A 114 9.15 -9.79 9.57
N LEU A 115 9.95 -10.18 8.56
CA LEU A 115 10.41 -9.26 7.51
C LEU A 115 9.25 -8.73 6.67
N PHE A 116 8.30 -9.58 6.30
CA PHE A 116 7.09 -9.12 5.59
C PHE A 116 6.25 -8.19 6.47
N ALA A 117 5.98 -8.56 7.72
CA ALA A 117 5.23 -7.71 8.65
C ALA A 117 5.92 -6.35 8.86
N ALA A 118 7.23 -6.33 9.03
CA ALA A 118 8.02 -5.10 9.17
C ALA A 118 7.96 -4.23 7.90
N THR A 119 7.97 -4.84 6.71
CA THR A 119 7.84 -4.12 5.43
C THR A 119 6.48 -3.43 5.33
N PHE A 120 5.38 -4.13 5.67
CA PHE A 120 4.06 -3.51 5.68
C PHE A 120 3.92 -2.43 6.76
N ALA A 121 4.53 -2.62 7.94
CA ALA A 121 4.58 -1.60 8.99
C ALA A 121 5.35 -0.35 8.54
N ALA A 122 6.48 -0.51 7.84
CA ALA A 122 7.24 0.61 7.28
C ALA A 122 6.41 1.40 6.24
N PHE A 123 5.71 0.70 5.33
CA PHE A 123 4.78 1.34 4.41
C PHE A 123 3.61 2.01 5.13
N HIS A 124 3.07 1.41 6.19
CA HIS A 124 2.03 2.03 7.01
C HIS A 124 2.47 3.37 7.57
N LEU A 125 3.67 3.43 8.16
CA LEU A 125 4.24 4.68 8.69
C LEU A 125 4.47 5.72 7.58
N LEU A 126 4.96 5.29 6.41
CA LEU A 126 5.13 6.15 5.24
C LEU A 126 3.81 6.76 4.78
N TRP A 127 2.76 5.94 4.65
CA TRP A 127 1.43 6.41 4.25
C TRP A 127 0.80 7.31 5.30
N TRP A 128 1.00 7.01 6.58
CA TRP A 128 0.57 7.86 7.70
C TRP A 128 1.20 9.25 7.63
N TYR A 129 2.50 9.32 7.42
CA TYR A 129 3.21 10.59 7.23
C TYR A 129 2.62 11.41 6.08
N TRP A 130 2.44 10.81 4.91
CA TRP A 130 1.90 11.50 3.75
C TRP A 130 0.43 11.88 3.92
N PHE A 131 -0.35 11.05 4.57
CA PHE A 131 -1.76 11.34 4.86
C PHE A 131 -1.91 12.56 5.76
N LEU A 132 -1.15 12.64 6.86
CA LEU A 132 -1.17 13.80 7.76
C LEU A 132 -0.73 15.07 7.05
N ARG A 133 0.34 15.00 6.26
CA ARG A 133 0.85 16.14 5.50
C ARG A 133 -0.17 16.64 4.48
N LEU A 134 -0.78 15.75 3.70
CA LEU A 134 -1.79 16.12 2.71
C LEU A 134 -3.07 16.66 3.37
N ARG A 135 -3.50 16.04 4.47
CA ARG A 135 -4.66 16.50 5.25
C ARG A 135 -4.45 17.93 5.76
N LYS A 136 -3.25 18.25 6.28
CA LYS A 136 -2.90 19.58 6.74
C LYS A 136 -2.96 20.62 5.60
N SER A 137 -2.46 20.27 4.42
CA SER A 137 -2.50 21.15 3.25
C SER A 137 -3.93 21.38 2.74
N LEU A 138 -4.81 20.38 2.83
CA LEU A 138 -6.23 20.48 2.47
C LEU A 138 -7.04 21.30 3.47
N SER A 139 -6.67 21.28 4.76
CA SER A 139 -7.36 22.08 5.80
C SER A 139 -6.90 23.54 5.85
N ASN A 140 -5.76 23.86 5.26
CA ASN A 140 -5.19 25.22 5.28
C ASN A 140 -4.69 25.61 3.88
N PRO A 141 -5.60 25.94 2.94
CA PRO A 141 -5.25 26.21 1.53
C PRO A 141 -4.48 27.52 1.32
N ASN A 142 -4.30 28.35 2.35
CA ASN A 142 -3.49 29.58 2.34
C ASN A 142 -2.28 29.43 3.27
N PRO A 143 -1.13 28.91 2.82
CA PRO A 143 0.12 29.17 3.53
C PRO A 143 0.51 30.63 3.28
N SER A 144 0.60 31.42 4.34
CA SER A 144 1.21 32.74 4.38
C SER A 144 2.65 32.71 3.91
#